data_2a67db05f63aa78db79cbf15bfd2fa43
#
_entry.id   2a67db05f63aa78db79cbf15bfd2fa43
#
_cell.length_a   1.000
_cell.length_b   1.000
_cell.length_c   1.000
_cell.angle_alpha   90.00
_cell.angle_beta   90.00
_cell.angle_gamma   90.00
#
_symmetry.space_group_name_H-M   'P 1'
#
loop_
_entity.id
_entity.type
_entity.pdbx_description
1 polymer ?
#
loop_
_entity_poly.entity_id
_entity_poly.type
_entity_poly.pdbx_seq_one_letter_code
_entity_poly.pdbx_strand_id
1 'polypeptide(L)'
;MKESEKVVEAKLREAVKQRGGVALKILSQYHAGLPDRLVLLPGSRAFFVETKSTGCKARLLQKKAHEMLRSLGFSVYVIDSTEKVSDLMQLIDLERLGL
;
A
#
# COMPACT_ATOMS: atom_id res chain seq x y z
N MET A 1 -2.25 -17.06 -11.00
CA MET A 1 -2.04 -17.81 -9.75
C MET A 1 -2.53 -17.00 -8.58
N LYS A 2 -3.24 -17.63 -7.64
CA LYS A 2 -3.73 -16.95 -6.44
C LYS A 2 -2.64 -16.90 -5.39
N GLU A 3 -2.47 -15.73 -4.80
CA GLU A 3 -1.51 -15.50 -3.72
C GLU A 3 -2.26 -15.09 -2.45
N SER A 4 -1.74 -15.53 -1.31
CA SER A 4 -2.30 -15.14 -0.02
C SER A 4 -1.93 -13.69 0.31
N GLU A 5 -2.69 -13.06 1.21
CA GLU A 5 -2.37 -11.73 1.71
C GLU A 5 -0.96 -11.67 2.32
N LYS A 6 -0.55 -12.72 3.06
CA LYS A 6 0.79 -12.80 3.64
C LYS A 6 1.89 -12.71 2.59
N VAL A 7 1.71 -13.40 1.47
CA VAL A 7 2.69 -13.39 0.37
C VAL A 7 2.78 -12.00 -0.24
N VAL A 8 1.65 -11.36 -0.49
CA VAL A 8 1.59 -10.00 -1.04
C VAL A 8 2.24 -9.00 -0.08
N GLU A 9 1.91 -9.09 1.20
CA GLU A 9 2.47 -8.23 2.25
C GLU A 9 3.98 -8.38 2.36
N ALA A 10 4.48 -9.63 2.37
CA ALA A 10 5.92 -9.89 2.46
C ALA A 10 6.67 -9.28 1.27
N LYS A 11 6.10 -9.39 0.07
CA LYS A 11 6.69 -8.78 -1.13
C LYS A 11 6.73 -7.27 -1.03
N LEU A 12 5.67 -6.65 -0.54
CA LEU A 12 5.61 -5.20 -0.33
C LEU A 12 6.70 -4.74 0.64
N ARG A 13 6.80 -5.39 1.79
CA ARG A 13 7.78 -5.03 2.82
C ARG A 13 9.20 -5.12 2.28
N GLU A 14 9.52 -6.21 1.57
CA GLU A 14 10.85 -6.41 0.99
C GLU A 14 11.16 -5.37 -0.08
N ALA A 15 10.23 -5.09 -0.97
CA ALA A 15 10.43 -4.11 -2.03
C ALA A 15 10.63 -2.69 -1.48
N VAL A 16 9.90 -2.32 -0.43
CA VAL A 16 10.04 -1.04 0.24
C VAL A 16 11.39 -0.95 0.96
N LYS A 17 11.79 -2.02 1.64
CA LYS A 17 13.08 -2.09 2.33
C LYS A 17 14.25 -1.91 1.36
N GLN A 18 14.17 -2.53 0.17
CA GLN A 18 15.20 -2.39 -0.86
C GLN A 18 15.38 -0.94 -1.31
N ARG A 19 14.36 -0.10 -1.14
CA ARG A 19 14.40 1.32 -1.48
C ARG A 19 14.73 2.23 -0.30
N GLY A 20 15.17 1.63 0.82
CA GLY A 20 15.55 2.39 2.01
C GLY A 20 14.37 2.87 2.84
N GLY A 21 13.19 2.33 2.61
CA GLY A 21 11.98 2.72 3.32
C GLY A 21 11.49 1.69 4.32
N VAL A 22 10.31 1.93 4.84
CA VAL A 22 9.63 1.04 5.78
C VAL A 22 8.13 1.00 5.50
N ALA A 23 7.53 -0.18 5.58
CA ALA A 23 6.09 -0.37 5.46
C ALA A 23 5.52 -0.65 6.85
N LEU A 24 5.07 0.40 7.52
CA LEU A 24 4.57 0.32 8.89
C LEU A 24 3.16 -0.26 8.91
N LYS A 25 2.92 -1.18 9.83
CA LYS A 25 1.59 -1.73 10.04
C LYS A 25 0.72 -0.73 10.80
N ILE A 26 -0.48 -0.49 10.28
CA ILE A 26 -1.44 0.40 10.93
C ILE A 26 -2.39 -0.44 11.77
N LEU A 27 -2.44 -0.16 13.07
CA LEU A 27 -3.37 -0.75 14.00
C LEU A 27 -4.19 0.41 14.60
N SER A 28 -5.48 0.43 14.35
CA SER A 28 -6.36 1.46 14.89
C SER A 28 -7.60 0.83 15.49
N GLN A 29 -7.88 1.17 16.74
CA GLN A 29 -9.11 0.77 17.43
C GLN A 29 -10.27 1.73 17.17
N TYR A 30 -9.96 2.96 16.81
CA TYR A 30 -10.94 4.05 16.76
C TYR A 30 -11.37 4.43 15.35
N HIS A 31 -10.66 3.98 14.34
CA HIS A 31 -10.98 4.32 12.95
C HIS A 31 -11.02 3.05 12.11
N ALA A 32 -12.21 2.55 11.85
CA ALA A 32 -12.40 1.35 11.07
C ALA A 32 -12.05 1.58 9.60
N GLY A 33 -11.49 0.54 8.96
CA GLY A 33 -11.28 0.54 7.51
C GLY A 33 -10.02 1.22 7.02
N LEU A 34 -9.13 1.68 7.91
CA LEU A 34 -7.85 2.24 7.47
C LEU A 34 -7.04 1.18 6.71
N PRO A 35 -6.21 1.61 5.73
CA PRO A 35 -5.29 0.70 5.06
C PRO A 35 -4.36 0.02 6.06
N ASP A 36 -3.89 -1.18 5.74
CA ASP A 36 -3.07 -1.96 6.69
C ASP A 36 -1.61 -1.50 6.76
N ARG A 37 -1.13 -0.76 5.77
CA ARG A 37 0.28 -0.30 5.75
C ARG A 37 0.40 1.18 5.43
N LEU A 38 1.29 1.85 6.15
CA LEU A 38 1.79 3.17 5.80
C LEU A 38 3.23 2.98 5.31
N VAL A 39 3.47 3.30 4.05
CA VAL A 39 4.79 3.21 3.44
C VAL A 39 5.48 4.56 3.53
N LEU A 40 6.68 4.55 4.09
CA LEU A 40 7.54 5.73 4.18
C LEU A 40 8.81 5.47 3.39
N LEU A 41 9.13 6.38 2.47
CA LEU A 41 10.31 6.29 1.61
C LEU A 41 11.19 7.52 1.76
N PRO A 42 12.50 7.40 1.45
CA PRO A 42 13.38 8.57 1.44
C PRO A 42 12.83 9.70 0.59
N GLY A 43 13.15 10.93 0.94
CA GLY A 43 12.65 12.10 0.21
C GLY A 43 11.25 12.53 0.66
N SER A 44 10.87 12.18 1.88
CA SER A 44 9.58 12.56 2.50
C SER A 44 8.38 12.05 1.72
N ARG A 45 8.51 10.90 1.06
CA ARG A 45 7.41 10.28 0.32
C ARG A 45 6.67 9.31 1.23
N ALA A 46 5.36 9.43 1.26
CA ALA A 46 4.50 8.59 2.08
C ALA A 46 3.22 8.24 1.33
N PHE A 47 2.79 7.00 1.43
CA PHE A 47 1.51 6.57 0.87
C PHE A 47 0.98 5.35 1.63
N PHE A 48 -0.31 5.09 1.46
CA PHE A 48 -0.98 3.98 2.13
C PHE A 48 -1.15 2.81 1.18
N VAL A 49 -1.07 1.60 1.70
CA VAL A 49 -1.33 0.37 0.94
C VAL A 49 -2.24 -0.54 1.74
N GLU A 50 -3.28 -1.05 1.07
CA GLU A 50 -4.12 -2.12 1.56
C GLU A 50 -3.73 -3.40 0.83
N THR A 51 -3.21 -4.39 1.54
CA THR A 51 -2.87 -5.69 0.93
C THR A 51 -4.05 -6.65 1.06
N LYS A 52 -4.29 -7.40 0.01
CA LYS A 52 -5.37 -8.39 -0.09
C LYS A 52 -4.83 -9.68 -0.70
N SER A 53 -5.50 -10.80 -0.45
CA SER A 53 -5.27 -11.99 -1.25
C SER A 53 -5.83 -11.79 -2.66
N THR A 54 -5.28 -12.51 -3.63
CA THR A 54 -5.64 -12.34 -5.04
C THR A 54 -7.15 -12.48 -5.25
N GLY A 55 -7.73 -11.50 -5.92
CA GLY A 55 -9.15 -11.44 -6.25
C GLY A 55 -10.03 -10.85 -5.17
N CYS A 56 -9.50 -10.60 -3.97
CA CYS A 56 -10.25 -9.94 -2.90
C CYS A 56 -10.24 -8.44 -3.09
N LYS A 57 -11.37 -7.80 -2.77
CA LYS A 57 -11.54 -6.35 -2.92
C LYS A 57 -11.74 -5.69 -1.58
N ALA A 58 -11.49 -4.39 -1.52
CA ALA A 58 -11.73 -3.60 -0.32
C ALA A 58 -13.22 -3.62 0.04
N ARG A 59 -13.51 -3.75 1.33
CA ARG A 59 -14.88 -3.68 1.87
C ARG A 59 -15.38 -2.24 1.88
N LEU A 60 -16.68 -2.05 2.07
CA LEU A 60 -17.30 -0.72 2.04
C LEU A 60 -16.65 0.26 3.04
N LEU A 61 -16.43 -0.17 4.29
CA LEU A 61 -15.78 0.68 5.29
C LEU A 61 -14.36 1.05 4.87
N GLN A 62 -13.63 0.12 4.27
CA GLN A 62 -12.29 0.38 3.76
C GLN A 62 -12.34 1.40 2.63
N LYS A 63 -13.28 1.26 1.70
CA LYS A 63 -13.44 2.21 0.59
C LYS A 63 -13.71 3.62 1.10
N LYS A 64 -14.55 3.77 2.12
CA LYS A 64 -14.85 5.07 2.74
C LYS A 64 -13.61 5.68 3.39
N ALA A 65 -12.84 4.88 4.13
CA ALA A 65 -11.61 5.35 4.74
C ALA A 65 -10.57 5.75 3.68
N HIS A 66 -10.47 4.97 2.59
CA HIS A 66 -9.58 5.30 1.47
C HIS A 66 -9.97 6.62 0.82
N GLU A 67 -11.26 6.84 0.60
CA GLU A 67 -11.77 8.09 0.02
C GLU A 67 -11.42 9.29 0.91
N MET A 68 -11.57 9.15 2.21
CA MET A 68 -11.21 10.18 3.18
C MET A 68 -9.71 10.53 3.06
N LEU A 69 -8.85 9.52 3.04
CA LEU A 69 -7.41 9.74 2.92
C LEU A 69 -7.06 10.40 1.59
N ARG A 70 -7.67 9.95 0.50
CA ARG A 70 -7.46 10.54 -0.83
C ARG A 70 -7.95 11.98 -0.89
N SER A 71 -9.02 12.31 -0.21
CA SER A 71 -9.55 13.69 -0.14
C SER A 71 -8.58 14.63 0.57
N LEU A 72 -7.74 14.09 1.44
CA LEU A 72 -6.70 14.85 2.13
C LEU A 72 -5.39 14.92 1.33
N GLY A 73 -5.36 14.34 0.13
CA GLY A 73 -4.20 14.39 -0.76
C GLY A 73 -3.25 13.20 -0.66
N PHE A 74 -3.60 12.19 0.11
CA PHE A 74 -2.75 11.00 0.24
C PHE A 74 -3.12 9.94 -0.80
N SER A 75 -2.11 9.25 -1.31
CA SER A 75 -2.32 8.12 -2.22
C SER A 75 -2.64 6.86 -1.41
N VAL A 76 -3.60 6.08 -1.89
CA VAL A 76 -3.98 4.80 -1.29
C VAL A 76 -4.07 3.76 -2.41
N TYR A 77 -3.32 2.70 -2.28
CA TYR A 77 -3.27 1.61 -3.26
C TYR A 77 -3.83 0.32 -2.65
N VAL A 78 -4.63 -0.40 -3.42
CA VAL A 78 -5.12 -1.73 -3.02
C VAL A 78 -4.39 -2.75 -3.88
N ILE A 79 -3.61 -3.62 -3.25
CA ILE A 79 -2.70 -4.54 -3.92
C ILE A 79 -3.06 -5.98 -3.54
N ASP A 80 -3.34 -6.82 -4.54
CA ASP A 80 -3.74 -8.21 -4.33
C ASP A 80 -2.82 -9.23 -5.01
N SER A 81 -1.64 -8.81 -5.46
CA SER A 81 -0.67 -9.72 -6.07
C SER A 81 0.74 -9.18 -5.95
N THR A 82 1.73 -10.07 -6.02
CA THR A 82 3.14 -9.65 -6.04
C THR A 82 3.48 -8.90 -7.33
N GLU A 83 2.80 -9.21 -8.43
CA GLU A 83 2.95 -8.47 -9.69
C GLU A 83 2.54 -7.01 -9.52
N LYS A 84 1.42 -6.75 -8.84
CA LYS A 84 0.98 -5.38 -8.57
C LYS A 84 1.91 -4.64 -7.63
N VAL A 85 2.57 -5.33 -6.71
CA VAL A 85 3.64 -4.73 -5.89
C VAL A 85 4.77 -4.23 -6.80
N SER A 86 5.20 -5.06 -7.74
CA SER A 86 6.26 -4.68 -8.68
C SER A 86 5.85 -3.49 -9.54
N ASP A 87 4.61 -3.48 -10.02
CA ASP A 87 4.07 -2.36 -10.80
C ASP A 87 4.05 -1.06 -9.99
N LEU A 88 3.63 -1.14 -8.73
CA LEU A 88 3.62 0.02 -7.83
C LEU A 88 5.04 0.56 -7.62
N MET A 89 6.00 -0.33 -7.42
CA MET A 89 7.40 0.08 -7.21
C MET A 89 7.96 0.76 -8.45
N GLN A 90 7.63 0.29 -9.64
CA GLN A 90 8.02 0.97 -10.89
C GLN A 90 7.45 2.38 -10.96
N LEU A 91 6.19 2.55 -10.60
CA LEU A 91 5.55 3.87 -10.57
C LEU A 91 6.25 4.80 -9.58
N ILE A 92 6.55 4.30 -8.39
CA ILE A 92 7.25 5.07 -7.36
C ILE A 92 8.65 5.48 -7.83
N ASP A 93 9.37 4.57 -8.48
CA ASP A 93 10.70 4.86 -9.01
C ASP A 93 10.65 5.94 -10.10
N LEU A 94 9.66 5.88 -10.99
CA LEU A 94 9.46 6.91 -12.02
C LEU A 94 9.12 8.27 -11.43
N GLU A 95 8.27 8.31 -10.42
CA GLU A 95 7.91 9.56 -9.73
C GLU A 95 9.15 10.19 -9.08
N ARG A 96 10.03 9.38 -8.51
CA ARG A 96 11.29 9.85 -7.91
C ARG A 96 12.18 10.54 -8.95
N LEU A 97 12.14 10.07 -10.19
CA LEU A 97 12.92 10.64 -11.31
C LEU A 97 12.22 11.85 -11.95
N GLY A 98 11.04 12.23 -11.48
CA GLY A 98 10.28 13.33 -12.06
C GLY A 98 9.57 12.99 -13.36
N LEU A 99 9.35 11.71 -13.59
CA LEU A 99 8.74 11.22 -14.83
C LEU A 99 7.26 10.88 -14.68
#